data_c6d4f9b8cb5eb4eb540999f7bb3823d8
#
_entry.id   c6d4f9b8cb5eb4eb540999f7bb3823d8
#
_cell.length_a   1.000
_cell.length_b   1.000
_cell.length_c   1.000
_cell.angle_alpha   90.00
_cell.angle_beta   90.00
_cell.angle_gamma   90.00
#
_symmetry.space_group_name_H-M   'P 1'
#
loop_
_entity.id
_entity.type
_entity.pdbx_description
1 polymer ?
#
loop_
_entity_poly.entity_id
_entity_poly.type
_entity_poly.pdbx_seq_one_letter_code
_entity_poly.pdbx_strand_id
1 'polypeptide(L)'
;MKYSISGIIIGLVSLLSSVSAGEWIRINQLGYLPESPKVAVFMSEGKAAVEEYVLVEVFTGEIVKWFDNPKKANTWGRMQSVYRLDFSDFKTEGTYVLRVGETMSPRFVIGNRVYDGTADFILRYMRQQRCGFNPFERDSCHIHDGYIVYHPTRNGKRIDVRGGWHDASDQLQYVTTSANATYQMMFAYLKNPEVYGDVYDAYGLPGANGIPDIVDEIKWGLDWLNRMNPSKGEMYNQIADDRDHKGFKLPSQDHIDYGWGKGTGRPVYYCSGKPQVRGEFSNATTGVASTAGKYASCFALGAEILKDFYPDMADILLVKAREAYWHGANNPGVCQTASVVSPYIYEECNWTDDMELAAVQLYVSTGETSFLQEAVEYGRFEPVTMVSFYQFRALSFGECERFAHK
;
A
#
# COMPACT_ATOMS: atom_id res chain seq x y z
N MET A 1 87.67 23.60 8.69
CA MET A 1 86.67 22.53 8.77
C MET A 1 85.44 22.92 7.94
N LYS A 2 85.30 22.31 6.77
CA LYS A 2 84.16 22.57 5.88
C LYS A 2 83.14 21.38 6.06
N TYR A 3 81.96 21.68 6.51
CA TYR A 3 80.86 20.67 6.56
C TYR A 3 80.01 20.82 5.29
N SER A 4 79.94 19.74 4.52
CA SER A 4 79.10 19.61 3.36
C SER A 4 77.72 19.06 3.83
N ILE A 5 76.64 19.77 3.53
CA ILE A 5 75.29 19.34 3.82
C ILE A 5 74.75 18.69 2.54
N SER A 6 74.67 17.39 2.53
CA SER A 6 74.01 16.66 1.46
C SER A 6 72.53 16.72 1.70
N GLY A 7 71.78 17.40 0.82
CA GLY A 7 70.33 17.44 0.85
C GLY A 7 69.73 16.12 0.29
N ILE A 8 68.91 15.43 1.08
CA ILE A 8 68.13 14.32 0.65
C ILE A 8 66.80 14.87 0.11
N ILE A 9 66.60 14.73 -1.20
CA ILE A 9 65.34 15.03 -1.85
C ILE A 9 64.45 13.78 -1.66
N ILE A 10 63.46 13.85 -0.77
CA ILE A 10 62.40 12.82 -0.64
C ILE A 10 61.35 13.13 -1.71
N GLY A 11 61.36 12.34 -2.78
CA GLY A 11 60.31 12.37 -3.80
C GLY A 11 58.98 11.86 -3.22
N LEU A 12 58.01 12.76 -3.05
CA LEU A 12 56.64 12.40 -2.70
C LEU A 12 55.98 11.77 -3.94
N VAL A 13 55.95 10.44 -4.01
CA VAL A 13 55.13 9.73 -4.97
C VAL A 13 53.71 9.78 -4.44
N SER A 14 52.91 10.71 -4.96
CA SER A 14 51.47 10.71 -4.75
C SER A 14 50.86 9.51 -5.48
N LEU A 15 50.55 8.46 -4.76
CA LEU A 15 49.67 7.41 -5.20
C LEU A 15 48.27 8.03 -5.37
N LEU A 16 47.97 8.49 -6.56
CA LEU A 16 46.60 8.75 -6.97
C LEU A 16 45.85 7.39 -7.03
N SER A 17 45.29 6.97 -5.92
CA SER A 17 44.28 5.93 -5.94
C SER A 17 43.10 6.50 -6.74
N SER A 18 42.96 6.06 -7.98
CA SER A 18 41.75 6.29 -8.75
C SER A 18 40.57 5.67 -7.96
N VAL A 19 39.75 6.51 -7.37
CA VAL A 19 38.49 6.07 -6.83
C VAL A 19 37.71 5.56 -8.02
N SER A 20 37.59 4.24 -8.15
CA SER A 20 36.76 3.61 -9.17
C SER A 20 35.34 4.09 -8.94
N ALA A 21 34.69 4.63 -9.98
CA ALA A 21 33.28 4.98 -9.93
C ALA A 21 32.46 3.72 -9.59
N GLY A 22 31.56 3.83 -8.64
CA GLY A 22 30.71 2.69 -8.26
C GLY A 22 29.84 2.27 -9.44
N GLU A 23 29.76 0.96 -9.67
CA GLU A 23 28.96 0.34 -10.72
C GLU A 23 28.08 -0.75 -10.15
N TRP A 24 26.87 -0.88 -10.68
CA TRP A 24 25.90 -1.88 -10.23
C TRP A 24 25.04 -2.37 -11.38
N ILE A 25 24.62 -3.65 -11.30
CA ILE A 25 23.54 -4.19 -12.09
C ILE A 25 22.38 -4.50 -11.15
N ARG A 26 21.23 -3.88 -11.36
CA ARG A 26 20.01 -4.11 -10.61
C ARG A 26 19.07 -5.03 -11.39
N ILE A 27 18.53 -6.02 -10.68
CA ILE A 27 17.66 -7.05 -11.24
C ILE A 27 16.40 -7.19 -10.36
N ASN A 28 15.40 -7.91 -10.86
CA ASN A 28 14.33 -8.40 -10.00
C ASN A 28 14.88 -9.53 -9.11
N GLN A 29 14.98 -9.28 -7.81
CA GLN A 29 15.56 -10.21 -6.86
C GLN A 29 14.68 -11.46 -6.61
N LEU A 30 13.38 -11.40 -6.90
CA LEU A 30 12.49 -12.58 -6.87
C LEU A 30 12.79 -13.54 -8.02
N GLY A 31 13.31 -13.03 -9.13
CA GLY A 31 13.56 -13.77 -10.34
C GLY A 31 12.62 -13.41 -11.48
N TYR A 32 12.61 -14.23 -12.52
CA TYR A 32 11.83 -13.98 -13.74
C TYR A 32 11.16 -15.27 -14.21
N LEU A 33 9.92 -15.15 -14.69
CA LEU A 33 9.30 -16.24 -15.44
C LEU A 33 9.98 -16.41 -16.80
N PRO A 34 10.10 -17.62 -17.34
CA PRO A 34 10.76 -17.88 -18.63
C PRO A 34 10.18 -17.03 -19.78
N GLU A 35 8.85 -16.88 -19.85
CA GLU A 35 8.15 -16.18 -20.93
C GLU A 35 7.94 -14.68 -20.67
N SER A 36 8.24 -14.19 -19.46
CA SER A 36 8.04 -12.76 -19.14
C SER A 36 9.16 -11.88 -19.71
N PRO A 37 8.91 -10.56 -19.87
CA PRO A 37 9.98 -9.60 -20.11
C PRO A 37 11.01 -9.65 -18.95
N LYS A 38 12.29 -9.72 -19.34
CA LYS A 38 13.42 -9.79 -18.40
C LYS A 38 14.38 -8.64 -18.67
N VAL A 39 14.35 -7.63 -17.82
CA VAL A 39 15.17 -6.43 -17.98
C VAL A 39 15.93 -6.16 -16.68
N ALA A 40 17.23 -5.97 -16.77
CA ALA A 40 18.08 -5.46 -15.72
C ALA A 40 18.51 -4.01 -16.02
N VAL A 41 19.07 -3.34 -15.02
CA VAL A 41 19.57 -1.98 -15.17
C VAL A 41 21.03 -1.93 -14.70
N PHE A 42 21.94 -1.62 -15.62
CA PHE A 42 23.30 -1.25 -15.29
C PHE A 42 23.36 0.24 -14.96
N MET A 43 24.07 0.60 -13.90
CA MET A 43 24.26 1.98 -13.45
C MET A 43 25.70 2.20 -13.03
N SER A 44 26.27 3.36 -13.42
CA SER A 44 27.61 3.82 -13.00
C SER A 44 27.58 5.27 -12.56
N GLU A 45 28.28 5.57 -11.47
CA GLU A 45 28.53 6.96 -11.03
C GLU A 45 29.47 7.70 -11.97
N GLY A 46 30.23 6.98 -12.79
CA GLY A 46 31.10 7.51 -13.82
C GLY A 46 30.48 7.43 -15.22
N LYS A 47 31.24 7.96 -16.19
CA LYS A 47 30.94 7.77 -17.61
C LYS A 47 31.38 6.35 -18.01
N ALA A 48 30.41 5.49 -18.29
CA ALA A 48 30.65 4.14 -18.79
C ALA A 48 29.95 3.97 -20.14
N ALA A 49 30.60 3.26 -21.05
CA ALA A 49 30.03 2.76 -22.29
C ALA A 49 29.81 1.26 -22.13
N VAL A 50 28.61 0.80 -22.34
CA VAL A 50 28.25 -0.62 -22.35
C VAL A 50 27.91 -0.98 -23.80
N GLU A 51 28.70 -1.87 -24.39
CA GLU A 51 28.49 -2.35 -25.75
C GLU A 51 27.86 -3.74 -25.76
N GLU A 52 28.24 -4.57 -24.77
CA GLU A 52 27.74 -5.93 -24.61
C GLU A 52 27.61 -6.31 -23.15
N TYR A 53 26.87 -7.37 -22.89
CA TYR A 53 26.75 -8.00 -21.59
C TYR A 53 26.50 -9.50 -21.74
N VAL A 54 26.76 -10.25 -20.69
CA VAL A 54 26.65 -11.71 -20.73
C VAL A 54 25.76 -12.23 -19.61
N LEU A 55 25.10 -13.33 -19.88
CA LEU A 55 24.42 -14.16 -18.89
C LEU A 55 25.32 -15.35 -18.55
N VAL A 56 25.62 -15.50 -17.26
CA VAL A 56 26.50 -16.55 -16.74
C VAL A 56 25.66 -17.48 -15.87
N GLU A 57 25.76 -18.78 -16.10
CA GLU A 57 25.19 -19.81 -15.23
C GLU A 57 26.00 -19.90 -13.95
N VAL A 58 25.35 -19.89 -12.80
CA VAL A 58 26.04 -19.69 -11.49
C VAL A 58 26.85 -20.93 -11.06
N PHE A 59 26.36 -22.13 -11.33
CA PHE A 59 26.97 -23.36 -10.82
C PHE A 59 28.15 -23.82 -11.66
N THR A 60 28.10 -23.60 -12.98
CA THR A 60 29.17 -23.97 -13.91
C THR A 60 30.17 -22.85 -14.15
N GLY A 61 29.71 -21.57 -13.98
CA GLY A 61 30.48 -20.40 -14.35
C GLY A 61 30.54 -20.16 -15.87
N GLU A 62 29.77 -20.89 -16.65
CA GLU A 62 29.78 -20.79 -18.12
C GLU A 62 28.94 -19.59 -18.58
N ILE A 63 29.42 -18.89 -19.61
CA ILE A 63 28.62 -17.87 -20.31
C ILE A 63 27.63 -18.60 -21.22
N VAL A 64 26.36 -18.52 -20.87
CA VAL A 64 25.27 -19.19 -21.62
C VAL A 64 24.67 -18.32 -22.71
N LYS A 65 24.85 -17.02 -22.64
CA LYS A 65 24.35 -16.08 -23.67
C LYS A 65 25.13 -14.78 -23.67
N TRP A 66 25.40 -14.29 -24.87
CA TRP A 66 25.92 -12.93 -25.15
C TRP A 66 24.79 -12.04 -25.68
N PHE A 67 24.83 -10.76 -25.32
CA PHE A 67 23.89 -9.74 -25.77
C PHE A 67 24.65 -8.49 -26.20
N ASP A 68 24.26 -7.92 -27.33
CA ASP A 68 24.83 -6.73 -27.96
C ASP A 68 23.83 -5.58 -28.06
N ASN A 69 22.79 -5.59 -27.24
CA ASN A 69 21.65 -4.70 -27.34
C ASN A 69 21.41 -3.80 -26.08
N PRO A 70 22.44 -3.35 -25.36
CA PRO A 70 22.22 -2.47 -24.23
C PRO A 70 21.59 -1.15 -24.67
N LYS A 71 20.49 -0.76 -24.04
CA LYS A 71 19.77 0.50 -24.36
C LYS A 71 20.14 1.57 -23.35
N LYS A 72 20.88 2.60 -23.80
CA LYS A 72 21.20 3.74 -22.96
C LYS A 72 19.92 4.46 -22.53
N ALA A 73 19.86 4.79 -21.24
CA ALA A 73 18.77 5.55 -20.62
C ALA A 73 19.26 6.92 -20.12
N ASN A 74 18.35 7.75 -19.65
CA ASN A 74 18.69 9.02 -19.04
C ASN A 74 19.44 8.80 -17.72
N THR A 75 20.24 9.78 -17.31
CA THR A 75 20.90 9.81 -16.00
C THR A 75 19.87 9.77 -14.89
N TRP A 76 20.21 9.13 -13.77
CA TRP A 76 19.34 9.01 -12.61
C TRP A 76 20.07 9.32 -11.32
N GLY A 77 19.65 10.37 -10.61
CA GLY A 77 20.33 10.84 -9.41
C GLY A 77 21.81 11.15 -9.70
N ARG A 78 22.72 10.50 -8.95
CA ARG A 78 24.18 10.64 -9.15
C ARG A 78 24.73 9.69 -10.22
N MET A 79 23.93 8.82 -10.82
CA MET A 79 24.36 7.88 -11.86
C MET A 79 24.51 8.61 -13.20
N GLN A 80 25.74 8.71 -13.70
CA GLN A 80 26.05 9.39 -14.95
C GLN A 80 25.78 8.51 -16.17
N SER A 81 25.84 7.19 -16.00
CA SER A 81 25.55 6.21 -17.06
C SER A 81 24.52 5.20 -16.59
N VAL A 82 23.45 5.04 -17.35
CA VAL A 82 22.38 4.09 -17.08
C VAL A 82 22.04 3.34 -18.37
N TYR A 83 21.96 2.01 -18.31
CA TYR A 83 21.60 1.15 -19.44
C TYR A 83 20.57 0.12 -19.01
N ARG A 84 19.61 -0.12 -19.89
CA ARG A 84 18.69 -1.25 -19.80
C ARG A 84 19.29 -2.45 -20.52
N LEU A 85 19.35 -3.59 -19.84
CA LEU A 85 19.89 -4.86 -20.32
C LEU A 85 18.71 -5.81 -20.47
N ASP A 86 18.25 -6.00 -21.71
CA ASP A 86 17.09 -6.82 -22.03
C ASP A 86 17.54 -8.23 -22.42
N PHE A 87 17.21 -9.21 -21.61
CA PHE A 87 17.50 -10.63 -21.84
C PHE A 87 16.23 -11.49 -21.93
N SER A 88 15.12 -10.87 -22.38
CA SER A 88 13.79 -11.52 -22.49
C SER A 88 13.81 -12.75 -23.40
N ASP A 89 14.68 -12.78 -24.41
CA ASP A 89 14.80 -13.90 -25.34
C ASP A 89 15.40 -15.17 -24.72
N PHE A 90 16.06 -15.07 -23.57
CA PHE A 90 16.60 -16.22 -22.88
C PHE A 90 15.57 -16.83 -21.93
N LYS A 91 15.15 -18.06 -22.19
CA LYS A 91 14.02 -18.70 -21.51
C LYS A 91 14.37 -19.92 -20.67
N THR A 92 15.63 -20.39 -20.74
CA THR A 92 16.06 -21.57 -20.03
C THR A 92 15.99 -21.35 -18.52
N GLU A 93 15.32 -22.26 -17.82
CA GLU A 93 15.26 -22.25 -16.35
C GLU A 93 16.64 -22.51 -15.75
N GLY A 94 16.95 -21.82 -14.64
CA GLY A 94 18.24 -21.93 -13.96
C GLY A 94 18.54 -20.75 -13.07
N THR A 95 19.76 -20.74 -12.52
CA THR A 95 20.26 -19.66 -11.65
C THR A 95 21.40 -18.93 -12.36
N TYR A 96 21.25 -17.61 -12.48
CA TYR A 96 22.11 -16.80 -13.33
C TYR A 96 22.59 -15.52 -12.63
N VAL A 97 23.64 -14.94 -13.19
CA VAL A 97 24.06 -13.54 -12.99
C VAL A 97 24.25 -12.88 -14.35
N LEU A 98 23.98 -11.59 -14.42
CA LEU A 98 24.39 -10.72 -15.54
C LEU A 98 25.75 -10.12 -15.23
N ARG A 99 26.61 -9.98 -16.25
CA ARG A 99 27.93 -9.38 -16.16
C ARG A 99 28.13 -8.37 -17.28
N VAL A 100 28.62 -7.18 -16.91
CA VAL A 100 29.09 -6.11 -17.80
C VAL A 100 30.54 -5.82 -17.42
N GLY A 101 31.50 -6.17 -18.27
CA GLY A 101 32.91 -6.13 -17.91
C GLY A 101 33.17 -6.94 -16.63
N GLU A 102 33.65 -6.28 -15.57
CA GLU A 102 33.90 -6.87 -14.25
C GLU A 102 32.70 -6.73 -13.29
N THR A 103 31.68 -5.95 -13.65
CA THR A 103 30.53 -5.71 -12.80
C THR A 103 29.49 -6.82 -12.94
N MET A 104 29.16 -7.47 -11.82
CA MET A 104 28.20 -8.57 -11.76
C MET A 104 26.92 -8.16 -11.04
N SER A 105 25.78 -8.70 -11.50
CA SER A 105 24.52 -8.58 -10.76
C SER A 105 24.50 -9.50 -9.52
N PRO A 106 23.58 -9.27 -8.56
CA PRO A 106 23.16 -10.35 -7.68
C PRO A 106 22.68 -11.57 -8.51
N ARG A 107 22.77 -12.76 -7.92
CA ARG A 107 22.19 -13.97 -8.52
C ARG A 107 20.68 -13.89 -8.57
N PHE A 108 20.06 -14.43 -9.61
CA PHE A 108 18.62 -14.53 -9.77
C PHE A 108 18.22 -15.85 -10.43
N VAL A 109 16.97 -16.20 -10.31
CA VAL A 109 16.41 -17.43 -10.91
C VAL A 109 15.54 -17.04 -12.11
N ILE A 110 15.64 -17.82 -13.18
CA ILE A 110 14.61 -17.90 -14.22
C ILE A 110 13.89 -19.23 -13.99
N GLY A 111 12.58 -19.19 -13.80
CA GLY A 111 11.80 -20.40 -13.53
C GLY A 111 10.31 -20.12 -13.37
N ASN A 112 9.49 -21.14 -13.60
CA ASN A 112 8.03 -21.02 -13.57
C ASN A 112 7.46 -20.78 -12.15
N ARG A 113 8.25 -21.00 -11.10
CA ARG A 113 7.83 -20.94 -9.70
C ARG A 113 8.47 -19.82 -8.91
N VAL A 114 9.08 -18.83 -9.58
CA VAL A 114 9.83 -17.76 -8.89
C VAL A 114 8.94 -16.86 -8.03
N TYR A 115 7.65 -16.82 -8.30
CA TYR A 115 6.67 -16.01 -7.54
C TYR A 115 5.78 -16.83 -6.61
N ASP A 116 5.98 -18.15 -6.53
CA ASP A 116 5.20 -19.00 -5.61
C ASP A 116 5.31 -18.48 -4.17
N GLY A 117 4.17 -18.32 -3.50
CA GLY A 117 4.10 -17.85 -2.11
C GLY A 117 4.42 -16.38 -1.88
N THR A 118 4.77 -15.60 -2.91
CA THR A 118 5.09 -14.16 -2.72
C THR A 118 3.87 -13.34 -2.35
N ALA A 119 2.70 -13.70 -2.87
CA ALA A 119 1.44 -13.04 -2.52
C ALA A 119 1.11 -13.23 -1.03
N ASP A 120 1.17 -14.47 -0.53
CA ASP A 120 0.96 -14.78 0.89
C ASP A 120 2.02 -14.13 1.79
N PHE A 121 3.27 -14.02 1.30
CA PHE A 121 4.33 -13.35 2.05
C PHE A 121 4.02 -11.86 2.31
N ILE A 122 3.38 -11.17 1.37
CA ILE A 122 2.97 -9.76 1.53
C ILE A 122 1.92 -9.61 2.64
N LEU A 123 1.01 -10.58 2.79
CA LEU A 123 0.01 -10.58 3.88
C LEU A 123 0.65 -10.56 5.27
N ARG A 124 1.89 -11.04 5.40
CA ARG A 124 2.64 -10.93 6.65
C ARG A 124 2.77 -9.48 7.13
N TYR A 125 3.00 -8.54 6.21
CA TYR A 125 3.05 -7.11 6.56
C TYR A 125 1.70 -6.63 7.11
N MET A 126 0.59 -6.97 6.45
CA MET A 126 -0.75 -6.60 6.91
C MET A 126 -1.03 -7.15 8.31
N ARG A 127 -0.71 -8.42 8.55
CA ARG A 127 -0.87 -9.04 9.88
C ARG A 127 -0.02 -8.37 10.98
N GLN A 128 1.17 -7.87 10.64
CA GLN A 128 2.02 -7.11 11.57
C GLN A 128 1.41 -5.75 11.96
N GLN A 129 0.58 -5.17 11.10
CA GLN A 129 -0.10 -3.90 11.34
C GLN A 129 -1.44 -4.06 12.08
N ARG A 130 -1.90 -5.28 12.38
CA ARG A 130 -3.19 -5.48 13.05
C ARG A 130 -3.27 -4.72 14.38
N CYS A 131 -4.33 -3.91 14.51
CA CYS A 131 -4.78 -3.33 15.78
C CYS A 131 -5.76 -4.31 16.45
N GLY A 132 -5.77 -4.40 17.75
CA GLY A 132 -6.39 -5.51 18.47
C GLY A 132 -5.40 -6.65 18.63
N PHE A 133 -5.79 -7.90 18.36
CA PHE A 133 -4.87 -9.04 18.46
C PHE A 133 -3.84 -9.01 17.31
N ASN A 134 -2.56 -9.00 17.71
CA ASN A 134 -1.43 -9.07 16.78
C ASN A 134 -0.76 -10.45 16.86
N PRO A 135 -0.75 -11.27 15.79
CA PRO A 135 -0.22 -12.62 15.82
C PRO A 135 1.31 -12.68 15.98
N PHE A 136 2.04 -11.61 15.69
CA PHE A 136 3.49 -11.56 15.84
C PHE A 136 3.89 -11.23 17.27
N GLU A 137 3.20 -10.29 17.91
CA GLU A 137 3.41 -9.97 19.32
C GLU A 137 2.76 -11.01 20.23
N ARG A 138 1.77 -11.77 19.74
CA ARG A 138 0.88 -12.64 20.51
C ARG A 138 0.23 -11.91 21.69
N ASP A 139 -0.07 -10.65 21.47
CA ASP A 139 -0.64 -9.73 22.43
C ASP A 139 -1.68 -8.84 21.76
N SER A 140 -2.42 -8.08 22.53
CA SER A 140 -3.47 -7.20 22.03
C SER A 140 -3.21 -5.76 22.41
N CYS A 141 -3.47 -4.84 21.47
CA CYS A 141 -3.39 -3.41 21.69
C CYS A 141 -4.75 -2.74 21.50
N HIS A 142 -4.94 -1.55 22.05
CA HIS A 142 -6.07 -0.65 21.81
C HIS A 142 -7.45 -1.31 21.95
N ILE A 143 -7.55 -2.29 22.86
CA ILE A 143 -8.79 -3.06 23.10
C ILE A 143 -9.91 -2.23 23.75
N HIS A 144 -9.62 -0.97 24.08
CA HIS A 144 -10.56 -0.03 24.71
C HIS A 144 -10.98 1.11 23.78
N ASP A 145 -10.65 1.04 22.49
CA ASP A 145 -11.07 2.04 21.51
C ASP A 145 -12.58 2.02 21.28
N GLY A 146 -13.24 3.17 21.30
CA GLY A 146 -12.66 4.50 21.56
C GLY A 146 -13.73 5.47 22.02
N TYR A 147 -13.39 6.77 22.00
CA TYR A 147 -14.32 7.84 22.41
C TYR A 147 -14.68 8.69 21.20
N ILE A 148 -15.98 8.88 20.94
CA ILE A 148 -16.51 9.66 19.82
C ILE A 148 -16.16 11.12 20.02
N VAL A 149 -15.67 11.78 18.95
CA VAL A 149 -15.45 13.23 18.88
C VAL A 149 -16.14 13.81 17.66
N TYR A 150 -16.55 15.08 17.75
CA TYR A 150 -17.28 15.86 16.72
C TYR A 150 -18.68 15.35 16.37
N HIS A 151 -19.21 14.38 17.07
CA HIS A 151 -20.61 13.96 16.88
C HIS A 151 -21.57 14.94 17.60
N PRO A 152 -22.66 15.38 16.97
CA PRO A 152 -23.51 16.42 17.52
C PRO A 152 -24.18 16.06 18.86
N THR A 153 -24.45 14.78 19.12
CA THR A 153 -25.19 14.31 20.32
C THR A 153 -24.47 13.21 21.11
N ARG A 154 -23.40 12.62 20.56
CA ARG A 154 -22.68 11.49 21.17
C ARG A 154 -21.23 11.80 21.51
N ASN A 155 -20.83 13.05 21.44
CA ASN A 155 -19.46 13.46 21.73
C ASN A 155 -19.03 13.00 23.13
N GLY A 156 -17.85 12.39 23.25
CA GLY A 156 -17.32 11.81 24.48
C GLY A 156 -17.91 10.45 24.89
N LYS A 157 -18.88 9.90 24.16
CA LYS A 157 -19.40 8.55 24.43
C LYS A 157 -18.48 7.48 23.84
N ARG A 158 -18.49 6.32 24.47
CA ARG A 158 -17.73 5.16 24.01
C ARG A 158 -18.39 4.50 22.80
N ILE A 159 -17.55 3.95 21.93
CA ILE A 159 -17.92 3.12 20.77
C ILE A 159 -16.89 1.98 20.65
N ASP A 160 -17.33 0.79 20.26
CA ASP A 160 -16.42 -0.32 19.94
C ASP A 160 -15.97 -0.25 18.49
N VAL A 161 -14.72 0.15 18.29
CA VAL A 161 -14.08 0.24 16.98
C VAL A 161 -12.73 -0.52 16.94
N ARG A 162 -12.61 -1.55 17.76
CA ARG A 162 -11.42 -2.40 17.80
C ARG A 162 -11.19 -3.14 16.48
N GLY A 163 -9.94 -3.40 16.13
CA GLY A 163 -9.54 -4.11 14.92
C GLY A 163 -8.94 -3.19 13.86
N GLY A 164 -8.90 -3.64 12.61
CA GLY A 164 -8.24 -2.92 11.52
C GLY A 164 -6.71 -2.93 11.63
N TRP A 165 -6.07 -1.98 11.00
CA TRP A 165 -4.61 -1.88 10.94
C TRP A 165 -4.14 -0.49 11.34
N HIS A 166 -2.98 -0.43 11.97
CA HIS A 166 -2.25 0.82 12.15
C HIS A 166 -1.80 1.34 10.80
N ASP A 167 -1.86 2.66 10.60
CA ASP A 167 -1.50 3.29 9.32
C ASP A 167 0.02 3.25 9.08
N ALA A 168 0.79 3.49 10.13
CA ALA A 168 2.25 3.51 10.08
C ALA A 168 2.84 3.04 11.42
N SER A 169 3.99 3.58 11.82
CA SER A 169 4.60 3.35 13.14
C SER A 169 4.02 4.22 14.26
N ASP A 170 3.05 5.03 13.96
CA ASP A 170 2.40 6.01 14.86
C ASP A 170 1.10 5.50 15.48
N GLN A 171 0.70 4.28 15.21
CA GLN A 171 -0.47 3.59 15.73
C GLN A 171 -1.85 4.19 15.33
N LEU A 172 -1.90 5.28 14.55
CA LEU A 172 -3.15 5.85 14.07
C LEU A 172 -3.84 4.90 13.09
N GLN A 173 -5.15 5.10 12.91
CA GLN A 173 -5.93 4.34 11.93
C GLN A 173 -6.82 5.30 11.14
N TYR A 174 -6.83 5.12 9.82
CA TYR A 174 -7.61 5.97 8.91
C TYR A 174 -8.45 5.10 7.96
N VAL A 175 -9.68 5.52 7.73
CA VAL A 175 -10.55 4.84 6.76
C VAL A 175 -10.01 5.00 5.35
N THR A 176 -9.43 6.16 5.02
CA THR A 176 -8.89 6.41 3.68
C THR A 176 -7.81 5.39 3.28
N THR A 177 -6.89 5.05 4.16
CA THR A 177 -5.81 4.07 3.87
C THR A 177 -6.28 2.64 4.06
N SER A 178 -7.04 2.35 5.12
CA SER A 178 -7.51 0.99 5.40
C SER A 178 -8.55 0.50 4.38
N ALA A 179 -9.45 1.37 3.92
CA ALA A 179 -10.41 1.02 2.86
C ALA A 179 -9.68 0.74 1.54
N ASN A 180 -8.68 1.56 1.18
CA ASN A 180 -7.86 1.31 0.01
C ASN A 180 -7.12 -0.04 0.11
N ALA A 181 -6.46 -0.33 1.23
CA ALA A 181 -5.78 -1.61 1.44
C ALA A 181 -6.75 -2.80 1.34
N THR A 182 -7.94 -2.69 1.95
CA THR A 182 -8.99 -3.72 1.90
C THR A 182 -9.46 -3.94 0.46
N TYR A 183 -9.76 -2.86 -0.27
CA TYR A 183 -10.19 -2.93 -1.67
C TYR A 183 -9.13 -3.55 -2.57
N GLN A 184 -7.86 -3.15 -2.41
CA GLN A 184 -6.73 -3.70 -3.17
C GLN A 184 -6.55 -5.21 -2.94
N MET A 185 -6.64 -5.68 -1.69
CA MET A 185 -6.59 -7.11 -1.38
C MET A 185 -7.76 -7.87 -2.01
N MET A 186 -8.98 -7.33 -1.94
CA MET A 186 -10.16 -7.92 -2.59
C MET A 186 -9.98 -8.00 -4.11
N PHE A 187 -9.50 -6.93 -4.73
CA PHE A 187 -9.27 -6.90 -6.17
C PHE A 187 -8.16 -7.88 -6.60
N ALA A 188 -7.08 -7.98 -5.83
CA ALA A 188 -6.01 -8.94 -6.06
C ALA A 188 -6.50 -10.38 -5.98
N TYR A 189 -7.31 -10.71 -4.96
CA TYR A 189 -7.94 -12.03 -4.82
C TYR A 189 -8.89 -12.33 -5.97
N LEU A 190 -9.75 -11.39 -6.34
CA LEU A 190 -10.71 -11.55 -7.45
C LEU A 190 -10.01 -11.87 -8.78
N LYS A 191 -8.83 -11.30 -9.01
CA LYS A 191 -8.08 -11.48 -10.26
C LYS A 191 -7.21 -12.73 -10.29
N ASN A 192 -6.73 -13.18 -9.14
CA ASN A 192 -5.78 -14.29 -9.05
C ASN A 192 -6.04 -15.12 -7.76
N PRO A 193 -7.22 -15.74 -7.60
CA PRO A 193 -7.55 -16.46 -6.37
C PRO A 193 -6.62 -17.65 -6.10
N GLU A 194 -6.10 -18.27 -7.17
CA GLU A 194 -5.29 -19.49 -7.12
C GLU A 194 -3.86 -19.29 -6.57
N VAL A 195 -3.40 -18.04 -6.42
CA VAL A 195 -2.04 -17.76 -5.90
C VAL A 195 -2.01 -17.65 -4.38
N TYR A 196 -3.16 -17.68 -3.73
CA TYR A 196 -3.29 -17.53 -2.28
C TYR A 196 -3.55 -18.86 -1.60
N GLY A 197 -2.75 -19.16 -0.57
CA GLY A 197 -2.86 -20.37 0.24
C GLY A 197 -3.76 -20.21 1.45
N ASP A 198 -3.90 -21.31 2.20
CA ASP A 198 -4.56 -21.40 3.50
C ASP A 198 -3.57 -22.05 4.46
N VAL A 199 -2.78 -21.25 5.17
CA VAL A 199 -1.69 -21.67 6.07
C VAL A 199 -1.89 -21.14 7.48
N TYR A 200 -2.66 -20.08 7.62
CA TYR A 200 -2.97 -19.42 8.89
C TYR A 200 -4.48 -19.44 9.15
N ASP A 201 -4.86 -19.37 10.41
CA ASP A 201 -6.25 -19.18 10.82
C ASP A 201 -6.68 -17.69 10.74
N ALA A 202 -7.94 -17.41 11.01
CA ALA A 202 -8.50 -16.06 11.00
C ALA A 202 -7.82 -15.09 12.00
N TYR A 203 -7.13 -15.61 13.02
CA TYR A 203 -6.32 -14.81 13.94
C TYR A 203 -4.91 -14.55 13.42
N GLY A 204 -4.52 -15.15 12.29
CA GLY A 204 -3.17 -15.07 11.71
C GLY A 204 -2.16 -15.97 12.41
N LEU A 205 -2.62 -16.95 13.18
CA LEU A 205 -1.78 -17.99 13.81
C LEU A 205 -1.63 -19.18 12.85
N PRO A 206 -0.51 -19.93 12.91
CA PRO A 206 -0.32 -21.09 12.05
C PRO A 206 -1.45 -22.13 12.20
N GLY A 207 -2.05 -22.54 11.09
CA GLY A 207 -3.10 -23.54 11.02
C GLY A 207 -4.15 -23.18 9.96
N ALA A 208 -4.32 -24.05 8.95
CA ALA A 208 -5.34 -23.89 7.92
C ALA A 208 -6.75 -23.94 8.52
N ASN A 209 -7.67 -23.12 8.02
CA ASN A 209 -9.06 -23.07 8.49
C ASN A 209 -10.10 -23.31 7.35
N GLY A 210 -9.66 -23.63 6.15
CA GLY A 210 -10.48 -23.84 4.97
C GLY A 210 -10.81 -22.57 4.20
N ILE A 211 -10.19 -21.43 4.58
CA ILE A 211 -10.41 -20.12 3.97
C ILE A 211 -9.04 -19.57 3.53
N PRO A 212 -8.89 -19.07 2.29
CA PRO A 212 -7.63 -18.48 1.87
C PRO A 212 -7.19 -17.35 2.80
N ASP A 213 -5.92 -17.34 3.16
CA ASP A 213 -5.32 -16.38 4.10
C ASP A 213 -5.63 -14.91 3.78
N ILE A 214 -5.70 -14.57 2.50
CA ILE A 214 -6.07 -13.21 2.06
C ILE A 214 -7.53 -12.89 2.38
N VAL A 215 -8.44 -13.86 2.31
CA VAL A 215 -9.87 -13.67 2.61
C VAL A 215 -10.06 -13.39 4.10
N ASP A 216 -9.31 -14.06 4.96
CA ASP A 216 -9.29 -13.76 6.40
C ASP A 216 -8.77 -12.35 6.68
N GLU A 217 -7.73 -11.91 5.98
CA GLU A 217 -7.19 -10.56 6.14
C GLU A 217 -8.15 -9.49 5.58
N ILE A 218 -8.81 -9.76 4.45
CA ILE A 218 -9.89 -8.93 3.90
C ILE A 218 -11.02 -8.78 4.93
N LYS A 219 -11.44 -9.90 5.52
CA LYS A 219 -12.48 -9.89 6.54
C LYS A 219 -12.08 -9.07 7.76
N TRP A 220 -10.82 -9.14 8.19
CA TRP A 220 -10.29 -8.30 9.29
C TRP A 220 -10.51 -6.81 9.01
N GLY A 221 -10.19 -6.35 7.82
CA GLY A 221 -10.44 -4.97 7.38
C GLY A 221 -11.91 -4.61 7.29
N LEU A 222 -12.71 -5.48 6.69
CA LEU A 222 -14.17 -5.26 6.54
C LEU A 222 -14.89 -5.26 7.89
N ASP A 223 -14.50 -6.10 8.85
CA ASP A 223 -15.02 -6.09 10.21
C ASP A 223 -14.77 -4.75 10.91
N TRP A 224 -13.57 -4.18 10.72
CA TRP A 224 -13.25 -2.87 11.26
C TRP A 224 -14.03 -1.74 10.57
N LEU A 225 -14.06 -1.73 9.25
CA LEU A 225 -14.86 -0.75 8.49
C LEU A 225 -16.36 -0.83 8.88
N ASN A 226 -16.88 -2.03 9.12
CA ASN A 226 -18.25 -2.22 9.58
C ASN A 226 -18.50 -1.60 10.96
N ARG A 227 -17.53 -1.64 11.89
CA ARG A 227 -17.60 -0.97 13.19
C ARG A 227 -17.46 0.53 13.09
N MET A 228 -16.64 1.02 12.16
CA MET A 228 -16.47 2.45 11.89
C MET A 228 -17.65 3.07 11.14
N ASN A 229 -18.57 2.26 10.62
CA ASN A 229 -19.87 2.66 10.06
C ASN A 229 -20.99 1.87 10.76
N PRO A 230 -21.33 2.14 12.03
CA PRO A 230 -22.17 1.28 12.85
C PRO A 230 -23.63 1.28 12.43
N SER A 231 -24.14 2.36 11.84
CA SER A 231 -25.52 2.50 11.43
C SER A 231 -25.68 3.46 10.25
N LYS A 232 -26.85 3.45 9.63
CA LYS A 232 -27.19 4.32 8.50
C LYS A 232 -26.93 5.79 8.84
N GLY A 233 -26.10 6.46 8.02
CA GLY A 233 -25.76 7.88 8.18
C GLY A 233 -24.78 8.16 9.33
N GLU A 234 -24.29 7.16 10.03
CA GLU A 234 -23.26 7.30 11.06
C GLU A 234 -21.95 6.66 10.59
N MET A 235 -20.94 7.48 10.35
CA MET A 235 -19.64 7.02 9.91
C MET A 235 -18.50 7.84 10.51
N TYR A 236 -17.36 7.20 10.65
CA TYR A 236 -16.14 7.75 11.23
C TYR A 236 -14.99 7.57 10.23
N ASN A 237 -13.98 8.44 10.25
CA ASN A 237 -12.87 8.38 9.28
C ASN A 237 -11.48 8.17 9.91
N GLN A 238 -11.37 8.31 11.25
CA GLN A 238 -10.06 8.27 11.91
C GLN A 238 -10.19 7.78 13.34
N ILE A 239 -9.18 7.02 13.81
CA ILE A 239 -8.94 6.70 15.22
C ILE A 239 -7.56 7.25 15.60
N ALA A 240 -7.47 7.87 16.79
CA ALA A 240 -6.31 8.59 17.30
C ALA A 240 -6.02 9.87 16.49
N ASP A 241 -4.95 10.56 16.83
CA ASP A 241 -4.44 11.75 16.17
C ASP A 241 -2.94 11.91 16.44
N ASP A 242 -2.31 12.89 15.82
CA ASP A 242 -0.86 13.13 15.82
C ASP A 242 -0.23 13.44 17.18
N ARG A 243 -1.00 13.40 18.27
CA ARG A 243 -0.44 13.33 19.64
C ARG A 243 0.34 12.02 19.87
N ASP A 244 0.08 11.00 19.04
CA ASP A 244 0.80 9.73 19.02
C ASP A 244 2.19 9.79 18.41
N HIS A 245 2.54 10.81 17.64
CA HIS A 245 3.82 10.99 16.98
C HIS A 245 4.95 11.30 17.98
N LYS A 246 5.15 10.41 18.98
CA LYS A 246 6.11 10.56 20.10
C LYS A 246 7.14 9.44 20.17
N GLY A 247 7.75 9.11 19.03
CA GLY A 247 8.77 8.07 18.94
C GLY A 247 8.20 6.69 18.62
N PHE A 248 9.09 5.71 18.52
CA PHE A 248 8.74 4.34 18.18
C PHE A 248 8.44 3.54 19.42
N LYS A 249 7.35 2.76 19.39
CA LYS A 249 6.91 1.85 20.44
C LYS A 249 6.17 0.66 19.84
N LEU A 250 6.12 -0.43 20.54
CA LEU A 250 5.23 -1.53 20.18
C LEU A 250 3.78 -1.10 20.43
N PRO A 251 2.82 -1.55 19.61
CA PRO A 251 1.40 -1.22 19.80
C PRO A 251 0.86 -1.57 21.19
N SER A 252 1.27 -2.69 21.76
CA SER A 252 0.91 -3.11 23.11
C SER A 252 1.46 -2.18 24.23
N GLN A 253 2.46 -1.35 23.90
CA GLN A 253 3.08 -0.37 24.82
C GLN A 253 2.54 1.05 24.63
N ASP A 254 1.55 1.25 23.77
CA ASP A 254 0.95 2.56 23.58
C ASP A 254 0.02 2.91 24.74
N HIS A 255 0.42 3.92 25.51
CA HIS A 255 -0.31 4.44 26.65
C HIS A 255 -0.52 5.96 26.56
N ILE A 256 -0.65 6.48 25.34
CA ILE A 256 -0.93 7.91 25.12
C ILE A 256 -2.24 8.28 25.83
N ASP A 257 -2.22 9.41 26.50
CA ASP A 257 -3.42 9.99 27.11
C ASP A 257 -4.03 11.01 26.14
N TYR A 258 -5.21 10.70 25.63
CA TYR A 258 -5.98 11.56 24.76
C TYR A 258 -7.00 12.45 25.52
N GLY A 259 -6.87 12.53 26.85
CA GLY A 259 -7.75 13.31 27.72
C GLY A 259 -8.78 12.47 28.48
N TRP A 260 -8.71 11.14 28.35
CA TRP A 260 -9.57 10.18 29.08
C TRP A 260 -8.78 9.25 30.01
N GLY A 261 -7.48 9.50 30.17
CA GLY A 261 -6.56 8.68 30.94
C GLY A 261 -5.68 7.79 30.02
N LYS A 262 -4.52 7.42 30.52
CA LYS A 262 -3.54 6.61 29.79
C LYS A 262 -4.11 5.22 29.43
N GLY A 263 -4.05 4.86 28.15
CA GLY A 263 -4.48 3.55 27.65
C GLY A 263 -5.98 3.25 27.79
N THR A 264 -6.83 4.27 28.03
CA THR A 264 -8.27 4.06 28.24
C THR A 264 -9.11 4.09 26.96
N GLY A 265 -8.52 4.48 25.84
CA GLY A 265 -9.15 4.57 24.52
C GLY A 265 -8.76 5.86 23.80
N ARG A 266 -8.89 5.82 22.48
CA ARG A 266 -8.45 6.87 21.57
C ARG A 266 -9.65 7.64 21.00
N PRO A 267 -9.48 8.88 20.48
CA PRO A 267 -10.56 9.62 19.82
C PRO A 267 -10.97 8.94 18.51
N VAL A 268 -12.28 8.88 18.27
CA VAL A 268 -12.89 8.35 17.05
C VAL A 268 -13.62 9.48 16.36
N TYR A 269 -13.16 9.89 15.19
CA TYR A 269 -13.56 11.11 14.52
C TYR A 269 -14.80 10.88 13.66
N TYR A 270 -15.88 11.50 14.04
CA TYR A 270 -17.14 11.45 13.32
C TYR A 270 -17.07 12.28 12.03
N CYS A 271 -17.58 11.76 10.91
CA CYS A 271 -17.70 12.46 9.64
C CYS A 271 -18.84 13.47 9.70
N SER A 272 -18.55 14.66 10.20
CA SER A 272 -19.55 15.71 10.42
C SER A 272 -19.98 16.43 9.12
N GLY A 273 -19.26 16.25 8.02
CA GLY A 273 -19.42 17.01 6.78
C GLY A 273 -19.04 18.50 6.88
N LYS A 274 -18.39 18.89 7.97
CA LYS A 274 -17.97 20.27 8.24
C LYS A 274 -16.53 20.30 8.73
N PRO A 275 -15.80 21.43 8.54
CA PRO A 275 -14.45 21.60 9.06
C PRO A 275 -14.36 21.27 10.55
N GLN A 276 -13.31 20.54 10.93
CA GLN A 276 -13.03 20.18 12.31
C GLN A 276 -11.78 20.91 12.78
N VAL A 277 -11.90 21.62 13.88
CA VAL A 277 -10.81 22.39 14.49
C VAL A 277 -10.33 21.65 15.73
N ARG A 278 -9.03 21.28 15.74
CA ARG A 278 -8.38 20.70 16.92
C ARG A 278 -7.04 21.39 17.15
N GLY A 279 -6.76 21.77 18.40
CA GLY A 279 -5.61 22.60 18.68
C GLY A 279 -5.65 23.90 17.85
N GLU A 280 -4.59 24.17 17.11
CA GLU A 280 -4.44 25.35 16.24
C GLU A 280 -4.79 25.04 14.76
N PHE A 281 -5.15 23.78 14.43
CA PHE A 281 -5.34 23.33 13.05
C PHE A 281 -6.81 23.07 12.74
N SER A 282 -7.19 23.41 11.51
CA SER A 282 -8.50 23.13 10.95
C SER A 282 -8.35 22.41 9.63
N ASN A 283 -9.14 21.34 9.42
CA ASN A 283 -9.25 20.72 8.11
C ASN A 283 -10.24 21.51 7.22
N ALA A 284 -10.25 21.17 5.93
CA ALA A 284 -11.11 21.81 4.93
C ALA A 284 -12.29 20.90 4.49
N THR A 285 -12.82 20.08 5.39
CA THR A 285 -13.97 19.21 5.13
C THR A 285 -15.16 20.00 4.61
N THR A 286 -15.77 19.53 3.51
CA THR A 286 -16.91 20.16 2.84
C THR A 286 -18.13 19.25 2.75
N GLY A 287 -17.99 17.95 2.99
CA GLY A 287 -19.02 16.93 2.92
C GLY A 287 -18.53 15.60 3.49
N VAL A 288 -19.20 14.50 3.13
CA VAL A 288 -18.82 13.16 3.58
C VAL A 288 -18.63 12.18 2.43
N ALA A 289 -18.82 12.61 1.18
CA ALA A 289 -18.90 11.74 0.02
C ALA A 289 -17.59 10.97 -0.23
N SER A 290 -16.41 11.57 -0.02
CA SER A 290 -15.14 10.87 -0.19
C SER A 290 -15.00 9.67 0.76
N THR A 291 -15.38 9.80 2.02
CA THR A 291 -15.37 8.69 2.97
C THR A 291 -16.50 7.70 2.71
N ALA A 292 -17.68 8.19 2.37
CA ALA A 292 -18.86 7.36 2.09
C ALA A 292 -18.65 6.46 0.85
N GLY A 293 -18.03 6.99 -0.20
CA GLY A 293 -17.65 6.22 -1.40
C GLY A 293 -16.68 5.08 -1.08
N LYS A 294 -15.69 5.34 -0.22
CA LYS A 294 -14.74 4.30 0.25
C LYS A 294 -15.45 3.19 1.03
N TYR A 295 -16.39 3.51 1.90
CA TYR A 295 -17.23 2.50 2.56
C TYR A 295 -18.06 1.71 1.55
N ALA A 296 -18.75 2.40 0.66
CA ALA A 296 -19.68 1.79 -0.27
C ALA A 296 -18.96 0.85 -1.24
N SER A 297 -17.83 1.26 -1.82
CA SER A 297 -17.04 0.42 -2.72
C SER A 297 -16.48 -0.81 -2.01
N CYS A 298 -15.90 -0.64 -0.80
CA CYS A 298 -15.37 -1.76 -0.02
C CYS A 298 -16.48 -2.74 0.41
N PHE A 299 -17.61 -2.25 0.86
CA PHE A 299 -18.70 -3.13 1.29
C PHE A 299 -19.33 -3.88 0.12
N ALA A 300 -19.50 -3.24 -1.05
CA ALA A 300 -20.06 -3.90 -2.22
C ALA A 300 -19.14 -5.00 -2.76
N LEU A 301 -17.84 -4.73 -2.90
CA LEU A 301 -16.87 -5.75 -3.31
C LEU A 301 -16.68 -6.81 -2.22
N GLY A 302 -16.71 -6.40 -0.93
CA GLY A 302 -16.66 -7.30 0.21
C GLY A 302 -17.80 -8.30 0.23
N ALA A 303 -19.02 -7.86 -0.09
CA ALA A 303 -20.19 -8.75 -0.23
C ALA A 303 -19.97 -9.78 -1.34
N GLU A 304 -19.39 -9.38 -2.47
CA GLU A 304 -19.07 -10.31 -3.58
C GLU A 304 -18.05 -11.38 -3.16
N ILE A 305 -16.98 -10.98 -2.49
CA ILE A 305 -15.89 -11.88 -2.07
C ILE A 305 -16.33 -12.80 -0.92
N LEU A 306 -17.04 -12.26 0.07
CA LEU A 306 -17.36 -13.00 1.28
C LEU A 306 -18.58 -13.93 1.16
N LYS A 307 -19.36 -13.84 0.10
CA LYS A 307 -20.59 -14.63 -0.04
C LYS A 307 -20.40 -16.15 0.09
N ASP A 308 -19.26 -16.65 -0.38
CA ASP A 308 -18.93 -18.08 -0.37
C ASP A 308 -18.29 -18.55 0.94
N PHE A 309 -17.83 -17.61 1.79
CA PHE A 309 -17.13 -17.89 3.05
C PHE A 309 -17.92 -17.42 4.28
N TYR A 310 -18.57 -16.26 4.19
CA TYR A 310 -19.28 -15.58 5.28
C TYR A 310 -20.60 -14.95 4.77
N PRO A 311 -21.59 -15.75 4.34
CA PRO A 311 -22.80 -15.27 3.66
C PRO A 311 -23.60 -14.25 4.47
N ASP A 312 -23.78 -14.45 5.78
CA ASP A 312 -24.51 -13.51 6.64
C ASP A 312 -23.85 -12.12 6.67
N MET A 313 -22.52 -12.09 6.68
CA MET A 313 -21.77 -10.82 6.62
C MET A 313 -21.89 -10.19 5.24
N ALA A 314 -21.83 -10.97 4.18
CA ALA A 314 -21.97 -10.48 2.81
C ALA A 314 -23.30 -9.76 2.60
N ASP A 315 -24.41 -10.32 3.10
CA ASP A 315 -25.72 -9.69 3.03
C ASP A 315 -25.77 -8.35 3.78
N ILE A 316 -25.21 -8.30 4.99
CA ILE A 316 -25.09 -7.05 5.77
C ILE A 316 -24.29 -6.00 5.01
N LEU A 317 -23.14 -6.39 4.44
CA LEU A 317 -22.26 -5.47 3.72
C LEU A 317 -22.94 -4.90 2.48
N LEU A 318 -23.70 -5.67 1.72
CA LEU A 318 -24.40 -5.17 0.54
C LEU A 318 -25.47 -4.12 0.89
N VAL A 319 -26.20 -4.32 1.99
CA VAL A 319 -27.15 -3.32 2.50
C VAL A 319 -26.40 -2.04 2.89
N LYS A 320 -25.31 -2.18 3.65
CA LYS A 320 -24.51 -1.04 4.12
C LYS A 320 -23.82 -0.30 2.97
N ALA A 321 -23.39 -1.01 1.93
CA ALA A 321 -22.84 -0.38 0.72
C ALA A 321 -23.83 0.62 0.11
N ARG A 322 -25.10 0.22 -0.05
CA ARG A 322 -26.16 1.11 -0.56
C ARG A 322 -26.42 2.28 0.37
N GLU A 323 -26.50 2.02 1.67
CA GLU A 323 -26.74 3.06 2.68
C GLU A 323 -25.60 4.11 2.70
N ALA A 324 -24.34 3.65 2.65
CA ALA A 324 -23.17 4.52 2.60
C ALA A 324 -23.16 5.34 1.30
N TYR A 325 -23.39 4.70 0.15
CA TYR A 325 -23.47 5.37 -1.14
C TYR A 325 -24.49 6.52 -1.14
N TRP A 326 -25.74 6.24 -0.75
CA TRP A 326 -26.77 7.27 -0.73
C TRP A 326 -26.52 8.35 0.33
N HIS A 327 -25.84 8.00 1.43
CA HIS A 327 -25.44 9.01 2.39
C HIS A 327 -24.41 9.98 1.79
N GLY A 328 -23.40 9.45 1.04
CA GLY A 328 -22.44 10.27 0.31
C GLY A 328 -23.08 11.15 -0.77
N ALA A 329 -23.94 10.56 -1.61
CA ALA A 329 -24.63 11.27 -2.68
C ALA A 329 -25.50 12.44 -2.16
N ASN A 330 -26.11 12.29 -0.99
CA ASN A 330 -26.91 13.33 -0.35
C ASN A 330 -26.07 14.36 0.43
N ASN A 331 -24.77 14.11 0.65
CA ASN A 331 -23.86 15.00 1.40
C ASN A 331 -22.52 15.13 0.65
N PRO A 332 -22.54 15.71 -0.57
CA PRO A 332 -21.38 15.78 -1.43
C PRO A 332 -20.24 16.62 -0.82
N GLY A 333 -19.00 16.25 -1.14
CA GLY A 333 -17.81 16.92 -0.67
C GLY A 333 -16.82 16.00 0.01
N VAL A 334 -15.65 16.53 0.35
CA VAL A 334 -14.56 15.80 0.98
C VAL A 334 -14.69 15.76 2.49
N CYS A 335 -14.28 14.64 3.10
CA CYS A 335 -14.16 14.45 4.54
C CYS A 335 -12.69 14.20 4.90
N GLN A 336 -11.97 15.25 5.26
CA GLN A 336 -10.56 15.18 5.60
C GLN A 336 -10.34 14.65 7.01
N THR A 337 -9.14 14.13 7.28
CA THR A 337 -8.71 13.74 8.63
C THR A 337 -8.36 14.99 9.46
N ALA A 338 -8.15 14.83 10.76
CA ALA A 338 -7.87 15.93 11.65
C ALA A 338 -6.54 15.74 12.39
N SER A 339 -5.76 16.83 12.52
CA SER A 339 -4.52 16.89 13.32
C SER A 339 -4.71 17.81 14.52
N VAL A 340 -3.84 17.64 15.52
CA VAL A 340 -3.88 18.38 16.81
C VAL A 340 -2.57 19.11 17.08
N VAL A 341 -1.43 18.51 16.74
CA VAL A 341 -0.08 18.97 17.10
C VAL A 341 0.64 19.59 15.90
N SER A 342 0.39 19.08 14.71
CA SER A 342 1.01 19.57 13.47
C SER A 342 -0.03 19.68 12.36
N PRO A 343 0.24 20.45 11.28
CA PRO A 343 -0.72 20.60 10.17
C PRO A 343 -0.78 19.35 9.25
N TYR A 344 -0.36 18.19 9.71
CA TYR A 344 -0.36 16.95 8.94
C TYR A 344 -1.76 16.30 8.94
N ILE A 345 -2.35 16.18 7.76
CA ILE A 345 -3.65 15.53 7.52
C ILE A 345 -3.60 14.73 6.21
N TYR A 346 -4.51 13.77 6.04
CA TYR A 346 -4.85 13.24 4.72
C TYR A 346 -5.77 14.26 4.04
N GLU A 347 -5.18 15.07 3.20
CA GLU A 347 -5.82 16.22 2.56
C GLU A 347 -6.52 15.80 1.27
N GLU A 348 -7.62 15.08 1.41
CA GLU A 348 -8.47 14.75 0.25
C GLU A 348 -9.04 16.02 -0.34
N CYS A 349 -8.98 16.18 -1.65
CA CYS A 349 -9.48 17.35 -2.39
C CYS A 349 -10.48 16.98 -3.49
N ASN A 350 -10.71 15.70 -3.73
CA ASN A 350 -11.73 15.16 -4.60
C ASN A 350 -12.60 14.14 -3.86
N TRP A 351 -13.80 13.90 -4.34
CA TRP A 351 -14.75 12.93 -3.82
C TRP A 351 -15.53 12.22 -4.94
N THR A 352 -15.43 12.72 -6.17
CA THR A 352 -16.16 12.16 -7.32
C THR A 352 -15.59 10.82 -7.75
N ASP A 353 -14.28 10.65 -7.66
CA ASP A 353 -13.56 9.38 -7.90
C ASP A 353 -14.02 8.27 -6.93
N ASP A 354 -14.18 8.59 -5.65
CA ASP A 354 -14.67 7.65 -4.63
C ASP A 354 -16.12 7.25 -4.89
N MET A 355 -16.97 8.19 -5.30
CA MET A 355 -18.37 7.94 -5.60
C MET A 355 -18.56 7.22 -6.94
N GLU A 356 -17.71 7.50 -7.93
CA GLU A 356 -17.65 6.75 -9.18
C GLU A 356 -17.33 5.29 -8.93
N LEU A 357 -16.24 5.02 -8.18
CA LEU A 357 -15.83 3.68 -7.79
C LEU A 357 -16.95 2.92 -7.07
N ALA A 358 -17.61 3.59 -6.12
CA ALA A 358 -18.71 3.02 -5.36
C ALA A 358 -19.92 2.68 -6.25
N ALA A 359 -20.27 3.57 -7.17
CA ALA A 359 -21.38 3.36 -8.10
C ALA A 359 -21.09 2.18 -9.05
N VAL A 360 -19.87 2.13 -9.62
CA VAL A 360 -19.44 1.00 -10.46
C VAL A 360 -19.53 -0.32 -9.68
N GLN A 361 -18.99 -0.35 -8.47
CA GLN A 361 -18.98 -1.60 -7.69
C GLN A 361 -20.39 -2.04 -7.29
N LEU A 362 -21.26 -1.10 -6.94
CA LEU A 362 -22.67 -1.39 -6.70
C LEU A 362 -23.39 -1.92 -7.95
N TYR A 363 -23.12 -1.34 -9.12
CA TYR A 363 -23.64 -1.89 -10.38
C TYR A 363 -23.18 -3.34 -10.61
N VAL A 364 -21.89 -3.60 -10.42
CA VAL A 364 -21.33 -4.96 -10.59
C VAL A 364 -21.98 -5.95 -9.64
N SER A 365 -22.18 -5.57 -8.37
CA SER A 365 -22.71 -6.44 -7.33
C SER A 365 -24.25 -6.64 -7.41
N THR A 366 -24.99 -5.69 -8.02
CA THR A 366 -26.46 -5.69 -7.98
C THR A 366 -27.12 -5.82 -9.35
N GLY A 367 -26.43 -5.44 -10.43
CA GLY A 367 -26.99 -5.34 -11.77
C GLY A 367 -27.91 -4.13 -11.99
N GLU A 368 -28.05 -3.22 -11.01
CA GLU A 368 -28.92 -2.06 -11.12
C GLU A 368 -28.30 -0.98 -12.00
N THR A 369 -28.89 -0.76 -13.18
CA THR A 369 -28.37 0.17 -14.20
C THR A 369 -28.36 1.65 -13.76
N SER A 370 -29.12 2.03 -12.74
CA SER A 370 -29.08 3.36 -12.16
C SER A 370 -27.68 3.71 -11.61
N PHE A 371 -27.02 2.74 -10.96
CA PHE A 371 -25.66 2.95 -10.47
C PHE A 371 -24.64 3.15 -11.62
N LEU A 372 -24.81 2.43 -12.74
CA LEU A 372 -23.99 2.64 -13.92
C LEU A 372 -24.15 4.06 -14.48
N GLN A 373 -25.36 4.56 -14.53
CA GLN A 373 -25.65 5.92 -14.99
C GLN A 373 -24.98 6.96 -14.07
N GLU A 374 -25.08 6.77 -12.76
CA GLU A 374 -24.44 7.66 -11.79
C GLU A 374 -22.90 7.60 -11.87
N ALA A 375 -22.32 6.41 -12.08
CA ALA A 375 -20.87 6.27 -12.29
C ALA A 375 -20.39 7.11 -13.48
N VAL A 376 -21.13 7.04 -14.61
CA VAL A 376 -20.82 7.85 -15.81
C VAL A 376 -20.91 9.35 -15.52
N GLU A 377 -21.89 9.78 -14.73
CA GLU A 377 -22.00 11.20 -14.36
C GLU A 377 -20.84 11.63 -13.44
N TYR A 378 -20.45 10.83 -12.42
CA TYR A 378 -19.28 11.15 -11.58
C TYR A 378 -17.99 11.22 -12.42
N GLY A 379 -17.76 10.28 -13.34
CA GLY A 379 -16.60 10.28 -14.24
C GLY A 379 -16.51 11.51 -15.14
N ARG A 380 -17.65 12.16 -15.46
CA ARG A 380 -17.67 13.44 -16.20
C ARG A 380 -17.26 14.63 -15.35
N PHE A 381 -17.49 14.56 -14.04
CA PHE A 381 -17.09 15.60 -13.08
C PHE A 381 -15.67 15.43 -12.55
N GLU A 382 -15.06 14.28 -12.79
CA GLU A 382 -13.69 13.98 -12.35
C GLU A 382 -12.70 14.98 -12.95
N PRO A 383 -11.95 15.76 -12.14
CA PRO A 383 -11.00 16.72 -12.67
C PRO A 383 -9.77 16.03 -13.27
N VAL A 384 -9.62 16.07 -14.59
CA VAL A 384 -8.53 15.43 -15.35
C VAL A 384 -7.12 15.89 -14.93
N THR A 385 -7.01 17.03 -14.28
CA THR A 385 -5.73 17.71 -13.98
C THR A 385 -5.29 17.65 -12.53
N MET A 386 -6.11 17.13 -11.63
CA MET A 386 -5.73 17.04 -10.21
C MET A 386 -4.87 15.79 -9.94
N VAL A 387 -3.57 16.00 -9.83
CA VAL A 387 -2.64 15.03 -9.28
C VAL A 387 -2.47 15.35 -7.80
N SER A 388 -3.37 14.87 -6.97
CA SER A 388 -3.15 14.86 -5.52
C SER A 388 -2.35 13.62 -5.15
N PHE A 389 -1.40 13.76 -4.24
CA PHE A 389 -0.57 12.66 -3.76
C PHE A 389 -1.39 11.57 -3.06
N TYR A 390 -2.59 11.89 -2.58
CA TYR A 390 -3.51 10.99 -1.86
C TYR A 390 -4.75 10.59 -2.66
N GLN A 391 -4.83 10.95 -3.93
CA GLN A 391 -5.87 10.46 -4.83
C GLN A 391 -5.46 9.09 -5.37
N PHE A 392 -6.20 8.07 -4.98
CA PHE A 392 -5.97 6.69 -5.39
C PHE A 392 -6.57 6.41 -6.78
N ARG A 393 -6.17 7.18 -7.80
CA ARG A 393 -6.56 6.94 -9.19
C ARG A 393 -6.22 5.55 -9.72
N ALA A 394 -5.34 4.81 -9.04
CA ALA A 394 -5.05 3.43 -9.40
C ALA A 394 -6.29 2.51 -9.31
N LEU A 395 -7.33 2.91 -8.58
CA LEU A 395 -8.57 2.15 -8.48
C LEU A 395 -9.48 2.36 -9.70
N SER A 396 -9.57 3.58 -10.25
CA SER A 396 -10.38 3.85 -11.44
C SER A 396 -9.85 3.18 -12.72
N PHE A 397 -8.55 2.96 -12.85
CA PHE A 397 -7.98 2.20 -13.97
C PHE A 397 -8.39 0.72 -13.99
N GLY A 398 -8.50 0.06 -12.83
CA GLY A 398 -8.94 -1.33 -12.75
C GLY A 398 -10.40 -1.54 -13.15
N GLU A 399 -11.18 -0.49 -13.21
CA GLU A 399 -12.62 -0.52 -13.50
C GLU A 399 -12.94 -0.25 -14.95
N CYS A 400 -12.20 0.61 -15.63
CA CYS A 400 -12.27 0.70 -17.08
C CYS A 400 -12.01 -0.66 -17.74
N GLU A 401 -11.11 -1.49 -17.20
CA GLU A 401 -10.90 -2.87 -17.66
C GLU A 401 -12.12 -3.77 -17.38
N ARG A 402 -12.81 -3.61 -16.25
CA ARG A 402 -14.03 -4.39 -15.95
C ARG A 402 -15.18 -4.08 -16.91
N PHE A 403 -15.29 -2.87 -17.42
CA PHE A 403 -16.28 -2.48 -18.44
C PHE A 403 -15.90 -2.94 -19.85
N ALA A 404 -14.64 -2.99 -20.18
CA ALA A 404 -14.18 -3.39 -21.52
C ALA A 404 -14.43 -4.88 -21.83
N HIS A 405 -14.70 -5.71 -20.81
CA HIS A 405 -14.88 -7.16 -20.95
C HIS A 405 -16.33 -7.65 -20.67
N LYS A 406 -17.29 -6.76 -20.51
CA LYS A 406 -18.73 -7.04 -20.47
C LYS A 406 -19.47 -6.33 -21.60
#